data_e84065c1e5fb9caddbd77b23e72f5cc6
#
_entry.id   e84065c1e5fb9caddbd77b23e72f5cc6
#
_cell.length_a   1.000
_cell.length_b   1.000
_cell.length_c   1.000
_cell.angle_alpha   90.00
_cell.angle_beta   90.00
_cell.angle_gamma   90.00
#
_symmetry.space_group_name_H-M   'P 1'
#
loop_
_entity.id
_entity.type
_entity.pdbx_description
1 polymer ?
#
loop_
_entity_poly.entity_id
_entity_poly.type
_entity_poly.pdbx_seq_one_letter_code
_entity_poly.pdbx_strand_id
1 'polypeptide(L)'
;MDNMDTNKAIHKAIEIDTEDYEILKNVLGKYPYKFYAYGSRVKGKARRYSDLDIYSVEKMEGNDLINLKWDLEDSDITIKVDVIDPSRCSEEFRELIKEDLVEIK
;
A
#
# COMPACT_ATOMS: atom_id res chain seq x y z
N MET A 1 -17.18 16.68 14.93
CA MET A 1 -16.75 16.83 14.60
C MET A 1 -16.13 16.66 14.27
N ASP A 2 -16.27 16.32 14.42
CA ASP A 2 -15.63 16.10 14.10
C ASP A 2 -14.87 15.92 13.57
N ASN A 3 -14.82 15.82 13.43
CA ASN A 3 -14.11 15.77 12.83
C ASN A 3 -13.15 15.88 12.66
N MET A 4 -12.95 15.82 13.06
CA MET A 4 -12.04 15.92 12.91
C MET A 4 -11.21 15.47 12.94
N ASP A 5 -11.40 15.06 13.26
CA ASP A 5 -10.71 14.57 13.16
C ASP A 5 -10.41 13.99 12.42
N THR A 6 -10.90 13.85 12.38
CA THR A 6 -10.89 13.25 11.57
C THR A 6 -10.25 13.29 10.51
N ASN A 7 -9.91 13.87 10.14
CA ASN A 7 -9.30 13.92 9.23
C ASN A 7 -8.15 13.56 9.21
N LYS A 8 -7.61 13.72 9.99
CA LYS A 8 -6.56 13.28 10.03
C LYS A 8 -6.70 12.13 10.04
N ALA A 9 -7.33 12.15 9.87
CA ALA A 9 -7.45 11.01 10.08
C ALA A 9 -7.04 10.11 9.25
N ILE A 10 -7.43 9.08 9.34
CA ILE A 10 -6.92 8.09 8.64
C ILE A 10 -7.81 7.74 7.55
N HIS A 11 -7.28 7.11 6.55
CA HIS A 11 -8.03 6.49 5.52
C HIS A 11 -8.86 5.36 6.15
N LYS A 12 -10.12 5.25 5.76
CA LYS A 12 -11.02 4.40 6.43
C LYS A 12 -10.67 2.95 6.42
N ALA A 13 -10.26 2.38 5.29
CA ALA A 13 -9.99 0.98 5.15
C ALA A 13 -8.52 0.63 5.33
N ILE A 14 -7.66 1.63 5.28
CA ILE A 14 -6.22 1.45 5.43
C ILE A 14 -5.76 2.37 6.54
N GLU A 15 -5.05 1.82 7.51
CA GLU A 15 -4.55 2.62 8.63
C GLU A 15 -3.31 3.38 8.19
N ILE A 16 -3.51 4.56 7.66
CA ILE A 16 -2.44 5.38 7.13
C ILE A 16 -2.85 6.84 7.25
N ASP A 17 -1.89 7.71 7.53
CA ASP A 17 -2.16 9.15 7.57
C ASP A 17 -2.58 9.65 6.20
N THR A 18 -3.44 10.66 6.21
CA THR A 18 -3.92 11.24 4.95
C THR A 18 -2.78 11.71 4.07
N GLU A 19 -1.79 12.36 4.66
CA GLU A 19 -0.65 12.86 3.88
C GLU A 19 0.13 11.72 3.23
N ASP A 20 0.40 10.68 4.01
CA ASP A 20 1.10 9.52 3.46
C ASP A 20 0.30 8.87 2.36
N TYR A 21 -1.02 8.82 2.54
CA TYR A 21 -1.87 8.20 1.52
C TYR A 21 -1.83 8.98 0.20
N GLU A 22 -1.82 10.32 0.29
CA GLU A 22 -1.73 11.13 -0.93
C GLU A 22 -0.39 10.94 -1.63
N ILE A 23 0.69 10.87 -0.86
CA ILE A 23 1.99 10.60 -1.45
C ILE A 23 2.00 9.24 -2.12
N LEU A 24 1.46 8.24 -1.43
CA LEU A 24 1.38 6.88 -1.95
C LEU A 24 0.63 6.86 -3.28
N LYS A 25 -0.53 7.48 -3.33
CA LYS A 25 -1.33 7.51 -4.55
C LYS A 25 -0.58 8.19 -5.69
N ASN A 26 0.12 9.28 -5.39
CA ASN A 26 0.86 9.99 -6.43
C ASN A 26 1.97 9.11 -7.00
N VAL A 27 2.68 8.39 -6.14
CA VAL A 27 3.76 7.52 -6.62
C VAL A 27 3.21 6.34 -7.40
N LEU A 28 2.21 5.65 -6.84
CA LEU A 28 1.62 4.49 -7.49
C LEU A 28 0.97 4.86 -8.82
N GLY A 29 0.45 6.07 -8.90
CA GLY A 29 -0.22 6.53 -10.12
C GLY A 29 0.66 6.64 -11.34
N LYS A 30 1.97 6.60 -11.16
CA LYS A 30 2.91 6.62 -12.29
C LYS A 30 3.04 5.27 -12.97
N TYR A 31 2.45 4.24 -12.41
CA TYR A 31 2.61 2.86 -12.89
C TYR A 31 1.25 2.30 -13.29
N PRO A 32 1.14 1.64 -14.43
CA PRO A 32 -0.15 1.23 -14.99
C PRO A 32 -0.64 -0.09 -14.41
N TYR A 33 -0.67 -0.21 -13.10
CA TYR A 33 -1.11 -1.43 -12.43
C TYR A 33 -2.13 -1.09 -11.35
N LYS A 34 -2.93 -2.07 -10.99
CA LYS A 34 -3.83 -1.94 -9.87
C LYS A 34 -3.13 -2.40 -8.61
N PHE A 35 -3.17 -1.57 -7.59
CA PHE A 35 -2.50 -1.85 -6.33
C PHE A 35 -3.50 -2.00 -5.20
N TYR A 36 -3.20 -2.92 -4.31
CA TYR A 36 -4.03 -3.21 -3.15
C TYR A 36 -3.16 -3.23 -1.91
N ALA A 37 -3.72 -2.78 -0.79
CA ALA A 37 -3.06 -2.91 0.50
C ALA A 37 -3.54 -4.19 1.17
N TYR A 38 -2.66 -4.79 1.97
CA TYR A 38 -3.01 -5.95 2.77
C TYR A 38 -2.19 -5.91 4.05
N GLY A 39 -2.40 -6.88 4.93
CA GLY A 39 -1.59 -6.97 6.13
C GLY A 39 -2.14 -6.15 7.29
N SER A 40 -1.26 -5.81 8.23
CA SER A 40 -1.69 -5.24 9.50
C SER A 40 -2.43 -3.91 9.35
N ARG A 41 -2.09 -3.11 8.34
CA ARG A 41 -2.72 -1.81 8.19
C ARG A 41 -4.13 -1.87 7.61
N VAL A 42 -4.57 -3.04 7.16
CA VAL A 42 -5.95 -3.20 6.74
C VAL A 42 -6.74 -4.06 7.72
N LYS A 43 -6.07 -4.63 8.73
CA LYS A 43 -6.73 -5.50 9.70
C LYS A 43 -6.95 -4.83 11.05
N GLY A 44 -6.64 -3.54 11.17
CA GLY A 44 -6.78 -2.86 12.43
C GLY A 44 -5.73 -3.25 13.46
N LYS A 45 -4.60 -3.76 13.00
CA LYS A 45 -3.53 -4.24 13.89
C LYS A 45 -2.23 -3.48 13.71
N ALA A 46 -2.27 -2.37 12.99
CA ALA A 46 -1.06 -1.62 12.71
C ALA A 46 -0.56 -0.94 13.97
N ARG A 47 0.76 -0.86 14.07
CA ARG A 47 1.40 -0.03 15.05
C ARG A 47 2.00 1.15 14.31
N ARG A 48 2.51 2.12 15.07
CA ARG A 48 3.01 3.35 14.51
C ARG A 48 4.01 3.13 13.38
N TYR A 49 4.89 2.15 13.55
CA TYR A 49 5.94 1.90 12.58
C TYR A 49 5.73 0.64 11.76
N SER A 50 4.50 0.14 11.72
CA SER A 50 4.21 -1.02 10.87
C SER A 50 4.44 -0.67 9.41
N ASP A 51 4.99 -1.61 8.66
CA ASP A 51 5.12 -1.46 7.22
C ASP A 51 3.75 -1.44 6.58
N LEU A 52 3.67 -0.77 5.44
CA LEU A 52 2.48 -0.86 4.61
C LEU A 52 2.77 -1.87 3.51
N ASP A 53 1.95 -2.90 3.43
CA ASP A 53 2.14 -3.97 2.46
C ASP A 53 1.24 -3.74 1.26
N ILE A 54 1.85 -3.70 0.08
CA ILE A 54 1.16 -3.42 -1.18
C ILE A 54 1.32 -4.60 -2.12
N TYR A 55 0.23 -4.97 -2.77
CA TYR A 55 0.20 -6.08 -3.73
C TYR A 55 -0.27 -5.57 -5.08
N SER A 56 0.49 -5.89 -6.13
CA SER A 56 0.05 -5.66 -7.49
C SER A 56 -0.59 -6.94 -7.99
N VAL A 57 -1.80 -6.84 -8.54
CA VAL A 57 -2.50 -8.02 -9.05
C VAL A 57 -1.79 -8.61 -10.25
N GLU A 58 -1.14 -7.75 -11.02
CA GLU A 58 -0.45 -8.17 -12.22
C GLU A 58 1.05 -8.19 -11.99
N LYS A 59 1.73 -9.12 -12.64
CA LYS A 59 3.18 -9.12 -12.61
C LYS A 59 3.67 -7.81 -13.23
N MET A 60 4.52 -7.11 -12.53
CA MET A 60 5.05 -5.84 -13.02
C MET A 60 6.19 -6.12 -14.00
N GLU A 61 6.17 -5.41 -15.10
CA GLU A 61 7.06 -5.69 -16.22
C GLU A 61 8.38 -4.98 -16.12
N GLY A 62 9.40 -5.56 -16.72
CA GLY A 62 10.70 -4.95 -16.81
C GLY A 62 11.23 -4.59 -15.45
N ASN A 63 11.63 -3.33 -15.30
CA ASN A 63 12.17 -2.83 -14.05
C ASN A 63 11.15 -2.06 -13.22
N ASP A 64 9.86 -2.20 -13.55
CA ASP A 64 8.84 -1.37 -12.90
C ASP A 64 8.80 -1.59 -11.38
N LEU A 65 8.92 -2.82 -10.94
CA LEU A 65 8.89 -3.08 -9.51
C LEU A 65 10.06 -2.41 -8.79
N ILE A 66 11.25 -2.53 -9.37
CA ILE A 66 12.43 -1.90 -8.80
C ILE A 66 12.31 -0.39 -8.80
N ASN A 67 11.85 0.16 -9.92
CA ASN A 67 11.68 1.60 -10.04
C ASN A 67 10.63 2.12 -9.05
N LEU A 68 9.55 1.37 -8.88
CA LEU A 68 8.54 1.78 -7.92
C LEU A 68 9.10 1.79 -6.50
N LYS A 69 9.88 0.78 -6.14
CA LYS A 69 10.48 0.74 -4.81
C LYS A 69 11.40 1.93 -4.59
N TRP A 70 12.18 2.29 -5.60
CA TRP A 70 13.03 3.46 -5.52
C TRP A 70 12.23 4.74 -5.38
N ASP A 71 11.14 4.87 -6.15
CA ASP A 71 10.30 6.06 -6.09
C ASP A 71 9.68 6.22 -4.71
N LEU A 72 9.26 5.13 -4.09
CA LEU A 72 8.68 5.18 -2.76
C LEU A 72 9.72 5.59 -1.73
N GLU A 73 10.93 5.05 -1.83
CA GLU A 73 12.01 5.42 -0.91
C GLU A 73 12.39 6.86 -1.05
N ASP A 74 12.31 7.37 -2.26
CA ASP A 74 12.72 8.74 -2.56
C ASP A 74 11.63 9.74 -2.23
N SER A 75 10.43 9.28 -1.93
CA SER A 75 9.30 10.14 -1.62
C SER A 75 9.35 10.61 -0.18
N ASP A 76 8.42 11.50 0.18
CA ASP A 76 8.31 11.99 1.55
C ASP A 76 7.44 11.12 2.43
N ILE A 77 7.06 9.93 1.97
CA ILE A 77 6.22 9.06 2.76
C ILE A 77 6.96 8.67 4.05
N THR A 78 6.24 8.68 5.15
CA THR A 78 6.89 8.55 6.46
C THR A 78 6.92 7.11 6.99
N ILE A 79 6.31 6.16 6.27
CA ILE A 79 6.33 4.77 6.67
C ILE A 79 6.97 3.95 5.56
N LYS A 80 7.47 2.78 5.94
CA LYS A 80 8.07 1.88 4.96
C LYS A 80 6.96 1.20 4.17
N VAL A 81 7.14 1.13 2.86
CA VAL A 81 6.18 0.48 1.97
C VAL A 81 6.85 -0.69 1.29
N ASP A 82 6.23 -1.85 1.40
CA ASP A 82 6.76 -3.07 0.80
C ASP A 82 5.83 -3.48 -0.33
N VAL A 83 6.35 -3.66 -1.54
CA VAL A 83 5.53 -3.96 -2.70
C VAL A 83 5.91 -5.32 -3.26
N ILE A 84 4.91 -6.15 -3.49
CA ILE A 84 5.12 -7.44 -4.15
C ILE A 84 4.14 -7.60 -5.30
N ASP A 85 4.47 -8.49 -6.22
CA ASP A 85 3.57 -8.85 -7.31
C ASP A 85 3.48 -10.38 -7.36
N PRO A 86 2.63 -10.96 -8.24
CA PRO A 86 2.43 -12.41 -8.23
C PRO A 86 3.70 -13.24 -8.46
N SER A 87 4.71 -12.67 -9.10
CA SER A 87 5.94 -13.41 -9.34
C SER A 87 6.77 -13.58 -8.08
N ARG A 88 6.41 -12.86 -7.00
CA ARG A 88 7.16 -12.86 -5.76
C ARG A 88 6.46 -13.59 -4.63
N CYS A 89 5.34 -14.24 -4.90
CA CYS A 89 4.62 -14.92 -3.86
C CYS A 89 4.01 -16.21 -4.38
N SER A 90 3.79 -17.14 -3.46
CA SER A 90 3.20 -18.42 -3.81
C SER A 90 1.70 -18.27 -4.00
N GLU A 91 1.11 -19.29 -4.60
CA GLU A 91 -0.34 -19.32 -4.74
C GLU A 91 -1.01 -19.38 -3.35
N GLU A 92 -0.40 -20.09 -2.43
CA GLU A 92 -0.91 -20.14 -1.07
C GLU A 92 -0.95 -18.79 -0.41
N PHE A 93 0.10 -18.00 -0.62
CA PHE A 93 0.13 -16.66 -0.06
C PHE A 93 -0.95 -15.79 -0.66
N ARG A 94 -1.14 -15.89 -1.98
CA ARG A 94 -2.18 -15.11 -2.65
C ARG A 94 -3.57 -15.46 -2.12
N GLU A 95 -3.82 -16.73 -1.90
CA GLU A 95 -5.09 -17.15 -1.32
C GLU A 95 -5.27 -16.60 0.09
N LEU A 96 -4.17 -16.56 0.83
CA LEU A 96 -4.22 -16.11 2.21
C LEU A 96 -4.60 -14.63 2.32
N ILE A 97 -4.09 -13.79 1.42
CA ILE A 97 -4.33 -12.35 1.53
C ILE A 97 -5.56 -11.88 0.76
N LYS A 98 -6.14 -12.74 -0.05
CA LYS A 98 -7.12 -12.30 -1.02
C LYS A 98 -8.37 -11.65 -0.40
N GLU A 99 -8.76 -12.08 0.78
CA GLU A 99 -9.92 -11.49 1.43
C GLU A 99 -9.61 -10.18 2.15
N ASP A 100 -8.34 -9.89 2.34
CA ASP A 100 -7.93 -8.67 3.03
C ASP A 100 -7.58 -7.53 2.08
N LEU A 101 -7.58 -7.78 0.79
CA LEU A 101 -7.12 -6.76 -0.17
C LEU A 101 -8.03 -5.55 -0.19
N VAL A 102 -7.44 -4.37 -0.07
CA VAL A 102 -8.15 -3.10 -0.13
C VAL A 102 -7.53 -2.28 -1.26
N GLU A 103 -8.33 -1.96 -2.24
CA GLU A 103 -7.82 -1.25 -3.41
C GLU A 103 -7.38 0.17 -3.06
N ILE A 104 -6.24 0.56 -3.63
CA ILE A 104 -5.73 1.92 -3.46
C ILE A 104 -6.13 2.71 -4.70
N LYS A 105 -6.93 3.73 -4.50
CA LYS A 105 -7.46 4.52 -5.60
C LYS A 105 -6.90 5.92 -5.64
#